data_0df0f17b6fb9ef92ef04abbdd05c6ec2
#
_entry.id   0df0f17b6fb9ef92ef04abbdd05c6ec2
#
_cell.length_a   1.000
_cell.length_b   1.000
_cell.length_c   1.000
_cell.angle_alpha   90.00
_cell.angle_beta   90.00
_cell.angle_gamma   90.00
#
_symmetry.space_group_name_H-M   'P 1'
#
loop_
_entity.id
_entity.type
_entity.pdbx_description
1 polymer ?
#
loop_
_entity_poly.entity_id
_entity_poly.type
_entity_poly.pdbx_seq_one_letter_code
_entity_poly.pdbx_strand_id
1 'polypeptide(L)'
;MTKSKPINLLLSTILLLIFSNTAFGQKLEPKEREVIIYEPDHTIISKITGNDYQLYMSFPRGYSTKDTISYPILYILDGIRDFEFFKSEQRKLFGKIEDIIIVGISSGLDYKNGAIDRTLDYTTSVDTIKDRKMEKNYDLPKDTKKTGGASEFLECLKTEITPFLDKHYKTDTNRGITGHSYGGLFTAYALINSDGFFTRFGINSPSLYWMNEELLDKAVLQFTENKTWDIPPTNVYISVGGKEGLDMVPAMIKFSLYLEDAEYKNIDLKWHVFDDESHGSVLRPSLSATLLTLYGKE
;
A
#
# COMPACT_ATOMS: atom_id res chain seq x y z
N MET A 1 -4.06 21.73 -104.09
CA MET A 1 -5.33 21.13 -103.72
C MET A 1 -5.07 20.06 -102.68
N THR A 2 -5.27 20.39 -101.44
CA THR A 2 -5.52 19.39 -100.34
C THR A 2 -6.10 20.09 -99.12
N LYS A 3 -7.32 19.71 -98.78
CA LYS A 3 -8.11 20.30 -97.71
C LYS A 3 -7.65 19.78 -96.38
N SER A 4 -7.25 20.64 -95.51
CA SER A 4 -7.00 20.35 -94.10
C SER A 4 -8.32 20.33 -93.30
N LYS A 5 -8.62 19.24 -92.57
CA LYS A 5 -9.73 19.15 -91.67
C LYS A 5 -9.35 19.77 -90.28
N PRO A 6 -10.27 20.42 -89.62
CA PRO A 6 -9.98 20.94 -88.26
C PRO A 6 -10.07 19.81 -87.22
N ILE A 7 -9.10 19.85 -86.30
CA ILE A 7 -9.04 19.00 -85.09
C ILE A 7 -9.91 19.64 -84.07
N ASN A 8 -10.99 18.94 -83.68
CA ASN A 8 -11.78 19.29 -82.57
C ASN A 8 -11.06 18.99 -81.22
N LEU A 9 -10.68 20.04 -80.53
CA LEU A 9 -10.06 19.96 -79.19
C LEU A 9 -11.20 19.77 -78.16
N LEU A 10 -11.37 18.55 -77.68
CA LEU A 10 -12.28 18.26 -76.60
C LEU A 10 -11.66 18.71 -75.28
N LEU A 11 -12.08 19.81 -74.71
CA LEU A 11 -11.75 20.20 -73.34
C LEU A 11 -12.50 19.29 -72.36
N SER A 12 -11.83 18.30 -71.82
CA SER A 12 -12.33 17.54 -70.68
C SER A 12 -12.05 18.34 -69.39
N THR A 13 -13.09 18.96 -68.90
CA THR A 13 -13.11 19.62 -67.58
C THR A 13 -13.03 18.53 -66.51
N ILE A 14 -11.84 18.32 -65.93
CA ILE A 14 -11.68 17.49 -64.73
C ILE A 14 -12.17 18.28 -63.55
N LEU A 15 -13.36 17.95 -63.07
CA LEU A 15 -13.95 18.47 -61.82
C LEU A 15 -13.22 17.79 -60.65
N LEU A 16 -12.23 18.46 -60.06
CA LEU A 16 -11.58 18.02 -58.83
C LEU A 16 -12.54 18.24 -57.67
N LEU A 17 -13.26 17.20 -57.24
CA LEU A 17 -14.01 17.17 -56.02
C LEU A 17 -13.00 17.07 -54.85
N ILE A 18 -12.64 18.20 -54.25
CA ILE A 18 -11.93 18.27 -52.96
C ILE A 18 -12.93 17.86 -51.90
N PHE A 19 -12.91 16.60 -51.47
CA PHE A 19 -13.52 16.19 -50.23
C PHE A 19 -12.70 16.77 -49.09
N SER A 20 -13.10 17.90 -48.58
CA SER A 20 -12.65 18.36 -47.28
C SER A 20 -13.23 17.44 -46.21
N ASN A 21 -12.44 16.44 -45.80
CA ASN A 21 -12.72 15.69 -44.57
C ASN A 21 -12.55 16.65 -43.39
N THR A 22 -13.61 17.39 -43.06
CA THR A 22 -13.75 17.98 -41.73
C THR A 22 -13.99 16.82 -40.77
N ALA A 23 -12.92 16.22 -40.28
CA ALA A 23 -13.00 15.40 -39.08
C ALA A 23 -13.50 16.31 -37.97
N PHE A 24 -14.80 16.28 -37.70
CA PHE A 24 -15.36 16.73 -36.45
C PHE A 24 -14.79 15.80 -35.37
N GLY A 25 -13.60 16.16 -34.84
CA GLY A 25 -13.14 15.64 -33.59
C GLY A 25 -14.19 16.07 -32.55
N GLN A 26 -15.10 15.15 -32.19
CA GLN A 26 -15.89 15.34 -30.98
C GLN A 26 -14.87 15.51 -29.86
N LYS A 27 -14.78 16.74 -29.34
CA LYS A 27 -14.11 17.04 -28.10
C LYS A 27 -14.91 16.24 -27.06
N LEU A 28 -14.43 15.04 -26.75
CA LEU A 28 -14.95 14.29 -25.62
C LEU A 28 -14.63 15.15 -24.40
N GLU A 29 -15.65 15.86 -23.90
CA GLU A 29 -15.58 16.47 -22.59
C GLU A 29 -15.15 15.35 -21.62
N PRO A 30 -14.15 15.61 -20.76
CA PRO A 30 -13.75 14.61 -19.78
C PRO A 30 -15.01 14.29 -18.96
N LYS A 31 -15.52 13.05 -19.08
CA LYS A 31 -16.52 12.58 -18.13
C LYS A 31 -15.94 12.84 -16.75
N GLU A 32 -16.63 13.68 -15.96
CA GLU A 32 -16.34 13.76 -14.53
C GLU A 32 -16.32 12.32 -14.02
N ARG A 33 -15.15 11.86 -13.59
CA ARG A 33 -15.06 10.57 -12.93
C ARG A 33 -15.77 10.76 -11.61
N GLU A 34 -16.89 10.10 -11.42
CA GLU A 34 -17.47 9.95 -10.10
C GLU A 34 -16.38 9.36 -9.21
N VAL A 35 -15.89 10.16 -8.29
CA VAL A 35 -15.01 9.68 -7.23
C VAL A 35 -15.92 8.88 -6.31
N ILE A 36 -15.84 7.55 -6.39
CA ILE A 36 -16.54 6.69 -5.45
C ILE A 36 -15.84 6.90 -4.10
N ILE A 37 -16.45 7.70 -3.24
CA ILE A 37 -16.03 7.86 -1.85
C ILE A 37 -16.65 6.69 -1.09
N TYR A 38 -15.80 5.77 -0.62
CA TYR A 38 -16.25 4.71 0.27
C TYR A 38 -16.42 5.30 1.67
N GLU A 39 -17.63 5.17 2.22
CA GLU A 39 -17.87 5.52 3.62
C GLU A 39 -17.13 4.51 4.51
N PRO A 40 -16.40 4.95 5.53
CA PRO A 40 -15.77 4.05 6.48
C PRO A 40 -16.82 3.36 7.36
N ASP A 41 -16.56 2.12 7.74
CA ASP A 41 -17.40 1.40 8.71
C ASP A 41 -17.31 2.01 10.09
N HIS A 42 -16.12 2.55 10.46
CA HIS A 42 -15.88 3.25 11.72
C HIS A 42 -14.89 4.40 11.55
N THR A 43 -14.99 5.37 12.43
CA THR A 43 -13.96 6.41 12.65
C THR A 43 -13.55 6.39 14.11
N ILE A 44 -12.23 6.34 14.36
CA ILE A 44 -11.64 6.37 15.70
C ILE A 44 -10.82 7.64 15.82
N ILE A 45 -11.11 8.44 16.84
CA ILE A 45 -10.30 9.61 17.20
C ILE A 45 -9.29 9.12 18.25
N SER A 46 -8.02 9.08 17.86
CA SER A 46 -6.95 8.62 18.75
C SER A 46 -6.59 9.68 19.78
N LYS A 47 -6.46 9.27 21.03
CA LYS A 47 -5.95 10.11 22.11
C LYS A 47 -4.43 10.16 22.13
N ILE A 48 -3.78 9.18 21.51
CA ILE A 48 -2.34 9.04 21.48
C ILE A 48 -1.75 9.93 20.39
N THR A 49 -2.27 9.79 19.15
CA THR A 49 -1.76 10.56 18.01
C THR A 49 -2.50 11.88 17.81
N GLY A 50 -3.73 12.01 18.30
CA GLY A 50 -4.62 13.13 18.03
C GLY A 50 -5.28 13.09 16.65
N ASN A 51 -5.00 12.08 15.83
CA ASN A 51 -5.50 11.92 14.47
C ASN A 51 -6.82 11.12 14.45
N ASP A 52 -7.60 11.30 13.37
CA ASP A 52 -8.79 10.51 13.07
C ASP A 52 -8.40 9.36 12.13
N TYR A 53 -8.77 8.14 12.52
CA TYR A 53 -8.56 6.93 11.72
C TYR A 53 -9.88 6.38 11.19
N GLN A 54 -9.96 6.27 9.87
CA GLN A 54 -11.08 5.64 9.17
C GLN A 54 -10.81 4.16 9.00
N LEU A 55 -11.75 3.32 9.41
CA LEU A 55 -11.66 1.86 9.33
C LEU A 55 -12.65 1.32 8.30
N TYR A 56 -12.14 0.54 7.36
CA TYR A 56 -12.90 -0.13 6.30
C TYR A 56 -12.84 -1.65 6.54
N MET A 57 -13.99 -2.32 6.60
CA MET A 57 -14.08 -3.71 7.03
C MET A 57 -14.42 -4.66 5.89
N SER A 58 -13.72 -5.78 5.80
CA SER A 58 -14.13 -6.91 4.95
C SER A 58 -14.12 -8.20 5.77
N PHE A 59 -15.21 -8.92 5.69
CA PHE A 59 -15.42 -10.13 6.47
C PHE A 59 -15.32 -11.38 5.60
N PRO A 60 -14.92 -12.54 6.17
CA PRO A 60 -14.97 -13.80 5.48
C PRO A 60 -16.40 -14.17 5.14
N ARG A 61 -16.56 -15.05 4.16
CA ARG A 61 -17.90 -15.47 3.71
C ARG A 61 -18.64 -16.19 4.85
N GLY A 62 -19.85 -15.73 5.14
CA GLY A 62 -20.69 -16.31 6.18
C GLY A 62 -20.37 -15.82 7.60
N TYR A 63 -19.48 -14.83 7.75
CA TYR A 63 -19.19 -14.23 9.05
C TYR A 63 -20.44 -13.73 9.77
N SER A 64 -20.47 -13.96 11.08
CA SER A 64 -21.50 -13.41 11.98
C SER A 64 -20.89 -13.01 13.32
N THR A 65 -21.33 -11.89 13.88
CA THR A 65 -20.95 -11.49 15.23
C THR A 65 -21.44 -12.47 16.31
N LYS A 66 -22.34 -13.39 15.94
CA LYS A 66 -22.83 -14.47 16.80
C LYS A 66 -22.01 -15.76 16.68
N ASP A 67 -21.00 -15.79 15.83
CA ASP A 67 -20.13 -16.95 15.69
C ASP A 67 -19.46 -17.31 17.01
N THR A 68 -19.25 -18.60 17.22
CA THR A 68 -18.49 -19.12 18.36
C THR A 68 -16.99 -19.16 18.09
N ILE A 69 -16.59 -19.06 16.83
CA ILE A 69 -15.19 -18.99 16.38
C ILE A 69 -14.73 -17.56 16.24
N SER A 70 -13.43 -17.35 16.39
CA SER A 70 -12.76 -16.06 16.11
C SER A 70 -11.88 -16.22 14.87
N TYR A 71 -11.58 -15.11 14.21
CA TYR A 71 -10.91 -15.05 12.91
C TYR A 71 -9.60 -14.28 13.01
N PRO A 72 -8.54 -14.71 12.33
CA PRO A 72 -7.36 -13.88 12.12
C PRO A 72 -7.74 -12.53 11.51
N ILE A 73 -6.97 -11.49 11.86
CA ILE A 73 -7.21 -10.13 11.36
C ILE A 73 -6.00 -9.62 10.61
N LEU A 74 -6.21 -8.98 9.45
CA LEU A 74 -5.18 -8.30 8.67
C LEU A 74 -5.46 -6.80 8.62
N TYR A 75 -4.56 -6.01 9.18
CA TYR A 75 -4.55 -4.56 9.08
C TYR A 75 -3.85 -4.14 7.78
N ILE A 76 -4.52 -3.33 6.97
CA ILE A 76 -4.00 -2.78 5.72
C ILE A 76 -3.79 -1.29 5.89
N LEU A 77 -2.56 -0.85 5.80
CA LEU A 77 -2.22 0.56 5.79
C LEU A 77 -2.62 1.21 4.46
N ASP A 78 -2.82 2.53 4.46
CA ASP A 78 -3.36 3.26 3.31
C ASP A 78 -4.73 2.73 2.85
N GLY A 79 -5.61 2.41 3.79
CA GLY A 79 -6.89 1.71 3.57
C GLY A 79 -7.75 2.31 2.46
N ILE A 80 -7.93 3.64 2.43
CA ILE A 80 -8.74 4.30 1.40
C ILE A 80 -8.26 4.01 -0.03
N ARG A 81 -6.95 3.76 -0.21
CA ARG A 81 -6.34 3.44 -1.50
C ARG A 81 -6.35 1.94 -1.80
N ASP A 82 -5.98 1.13 -0.81
CA ASP A 82 -5.59 -0.26 -1.03
C ASP A 82 -6.66 -1.27 -0.60
N PHE A 83 -7.59 -0.90 0.27
CA PHE A 83 -8.59 -1.80 0.85
C PHE A 83 -9.42 -2.56 -0.19
N GLU A 84 -9.97 -1.89 -1.21
CA GLU A 84 -10.80 -2.53 -2.21
C GLU A 84 -10.02 -3.55 -3.07
N PHE A 85 -8.72 -3.35 -3.26
CA PHE A 85 -7.87 -4.35 -3.92
C PHE A 85 -7.72 -5.60 -3.05
N PHE A 86 -7.43 -5.45 -1.76
CA PHE A 86 -7.33 -6.56 -0.82
C PHE A 86 -8.65 -7.31 -0.66
N LYS A 87 -9.75 -6.61 -0.53
CA LYS A 87 -11.11 -7.17 -0.46
C LYS A 87 -11.47 -7.96 -1.73
N SER A 88 -11.12 -7.43 -2.90
CA SER A 88 -11.31 -8.14 -4.18
C SER A 88 -10.46 -9.41 -4.24
N GLU A 89 -9.21 -9.35 -3.80
CA GLU A 89 -8.30 -10.48 -3.84
C GLU A 89 -8.66 -11.54 -2.80
N GLN A 90 -9.10 -11.16 -1.60
CA GLN A 90 -9.66 -12.07 -0.59
C GLN A 90 -10.79 -12.93 -1.20
N ARG A 91 -11.67 -12.30 -1.99
CA ARG A 91 -12.78 -13.01 -2.67
C ARG A 91 -12.29 -13.99 -3.73
N LYS A 92 -11.29 -13.62 -4.52
CA LYS A 92 -10.68 -14.49 -5.55
C LYS A 92 -9.93 -15.67 -4.94
N LEU A 93 -9.32 -15.46 -3.79
CA LEU A 93 -8.57 -16.47 -3.06
C LEU A 93 -9.43 -17.29 -2.10
N PHE A 94 -10.77 -17.16 -2.16
CA PHE A 94 -11.68 -17.96 -1.35
C PHE A 94 -11.37 -19.46 -1.44
N GLY A 95 -11.23 -20.10 -0.29
CA GLY A 95 -10.87 -21.52 -0.18
C GLY A 95 -9.37 -21.80 -0.30
N LYS A 96 -8.55 -20.84 -0.78
CA LYS A 96 -7.08 -20.96 -0.87
C LYS A 96 -6.36 -20.31 0.31
N ILE A 97 -7.00 -19.36 0.98
CA ILE A 97 -6.49 -18.72 2.19
C ILE A 97 -7.43 -19.02 3.37
N GLU A 98 -6.93 -18.78 4.58
CA GLU A 98 -7.73 -18.81 5.79
C GLU A 98 -8.89 -17.80 5.69
N ASP A 99 -9.94 -18.04 6.46
CA ASP A 99 -11.03 -17.10 6.62
C ASP A 99 -10.59 -15.98 7.57
N ILE A 100 -10.34 -14.78 7.05
CA ILE A 100 -9.76 -13.66 7.78
C ILE A 100 -10.68 -12.43 7.74
N ILE A 101 -10.57 -11.58 8.77
CA ILE A 101 -11.13 -10.22 8.75
C ILE A 101 -10.05 -9.30 8.20
N ILE A 102 -10.40 -8.44 7.23
CA ILE A 102 -9.50 -7.42 6.69
C ILE A 102 -9.97 -6.05 7.15
N VAL A 103 -9.05 -5.25 7.66
CA VAL A 103 -9.29 -3.88 8.12
C VAL A 103 -8.36 -2.92 7.40
N GLY A 104 -8.92 -2.12 6.49
CA GLY A 104 -8.19 -0.99 5.92
C GLY A 104 -8.17 0.19 6.89
N ILE A 105 -6.99 0.73 7.16
CA ILE A 105 -6.80 1.89 8.05
C ILE A 105 -6.31 3.06 7.22
N SER A 106 -7.01 4.20 7.29
CA SER A 106 -6.60 5.46 6.69
C SER A 106 -6.53 6.55 7.74
N SER A 107 -5.48 7.35 7.71
CA SER A 107 -5.35 8.57 8.50
C SER A 107 -5.98 9.75 7.75
N GLY A 108 -6.62 10.67 8.48
CA GLY A 108 -7.20 11.90 7.95
C GLY A 108 -8.54 11.71 7.22
N LEU A 109 -9.35 12.77 7.23
CA LEU A 109 -10.70 12.77 6.65
C LEU A 109 -10.75 13.14 5.17
N ASP A 110 -9.66 13.67 4.63
CA ASP A 110 -9.54 14.07 3.23
C ASP A 110 -8.12 13.75 2.68
N TYR A 111 -7.95 13.89 1.37
CA TYR A 111 -6.69 13.55 0.69
C TYR A 111 -5.49 14.34 1.22
N LYS A 112 -5.66 15.63 1.55
CA LYS A 112 -4.58 16.50 2.05
C LYS A 112 -4.16 16.08 3.45
N ASN A 113 -5.11 16.01 4.38
CA ASN A 113 -4.86 15.61 5.77
C ASN A 113 -4.37 14.17 5.83
N GLY A 114 -4.99 13.25 5.07
CA GLY A 114 -4.54 11.87 4.98
C GLY A 114 -3.09 11.71 4.51
N ALA A 115 -2.63 12.53 3.54
CA ALA A 115 -1.24 12.50 3.09
C ALA A 115 -0.25 13.01 4.17
N ILE A 116 -0.66 14.01 4.97
CA ILE A 116 0.13 14.57 6.06
C ILE A 116 0.22 13.58 7.21
N ASP A 117 -0.92 13.11 7.70
CA ASP A 117 -1.03 12.19 8.83
C ASP A 117 -0.35 10.86 8.52
N ARG A 118 -0.55 10.33 7.30
CA ARG A 118 0.18 9.17 6.79
C ARG A 118 1.70 9.33 6.85
N THR A 119 2.19 10.51 6.47
CA THR A 119 3.64 10.76 6.50
C THR A 119 4.15 10.80 7.94
N LEU A 120 3.38 11.38 8.86
CA LEU A 120 3.70 11.37 10.28
C LEU A 120 3.69 9.95 10.83
N ASP A 121 2.59 9.24 10.66
CA ASP A 121 2.33 7.93 11.27
C ASP A 121 3.27 6.82 10.77
N TYR A 122 3.74 6.90 9.51
CA TYR A 122 4.49 5.80 8.91
C TYR A 122 6.01 6.02 8.87
N THR A 123 6.50 7.17 9.28
CA THR A 123 7.94 7.44 9.30
C THR A 123 8.54 7.26 10.70
N THR A 124 9.74 6.70 10.76
CA THR A 124 10.36 6.20 12.00
C THR A 124 11.11 7.26 12.78
N SER A 125 11.47 8.37 12.13
CA SER A 125 12.23 9.48 12.71
C SER A 125 11.90 10.80 12.04
N VAL A 126 12.21 11.91 12.70
CA VAL A 126 11.93 13.27 12.26
C VAL A 126 12.88 13.69 11.14
N ASP A 127 12.32 14.07 9.98
CA ASP A 127 13.03 14.74 8.90
C ASP A 127 12.62 16.23 8.85
N THR A 128 13.42 17.10 9.47
CA THR A 128 13.15 18.53 9.54
C THR A 128 13.13 19.22 8.18
N ILE A 129 13.83 18.68 7.18
CA ILE A 129 13.82 19.22 5.81
C ILE A 129 12.49 18.91 5.16
N LYS A 130 12.02 17.67 5.31
CA LYS A 130 10.72 17.26 4.81
C LYS A 130 9.58 17.96 5.52
N ASP A 131 9.65 18.11 6.84
CA ASP A 131 8.66 18.85 7.63
C ASP A 131 8.48 20.29 7.11
N ARG A 132 9.59 21.01 6.90
CA ARG A 132 9.57 22.36 6.31
C ARG A 132 8.99 22.39 4.89
N LYS A 133 9.29 21.38 4.06
CA LYS A 133 8.68 21.27 2.73
C LYS A 133 7.17 21.04 2.81
N MET A 134 6.73 20.21 3.74
CA MET A 134 5.30 19.96 3.95
C MET A 134 4.59 21.21 4.48
N GLU A 135 5.20 21.93 5.44
CA GLU A 135 4.69 23.21 5.91
C GLU A 135 4.42 24.19 4.76
N LYS A 136 5.41 24.34 3.87
CA LYS A 136 5.28 25.22 2.70
C LYS A 136 4.25 24.74 1.68
N ASN A 137 4.25 23.44 1.37
CA ASN A 137 3.41 22.90 0.29
C ASN A 137 1.93 22.81 0.67
N TYR A 138 1.64 22.62 1.95
CA TYR A 138 0.29 22.41 2.46
C TYR A 138 -0.22 23.55 3.32
N ASP A 139 0.56 24.64 3.46
CA ASP A 139 0.25 25.81 4.31
C ASP A 139 -0.07 25.37 5.76
N LEU A 140 0.85 24.61 6.35
CA LEU A 140 0.69 24.07 7.69
C LEU A 140 1.35 24.98 8.73
N PRO A 141 0.95 24.87 10.02
CA PRO A 141 1.64 25.56 11.10
C PRO A 141 3.12 25.20 11.14
N LYS A 142 3.95 26.21 11.41
CA LYS A 142 5.40 26.02 11.56
C LYS A 142 5.70 25.22 12.83
N ASP A 143 6.86 24.58 12.82
CA ASP A 143 7.42 23.86 13.97
C ASP A 143 6.52 22.78 14.55
N THR A 144 5.61 22.21 13.74
CA THR A 144 4.83 21.03 14.09
C THR A 144 5.46 19.78 13.49
N LYS A 145 5.48 18.68 14.26
CA LYS A 145 5.96 17.37 13.81
C LYS A 145 5.09 16.83 12.68
N LYS A 146 5.68 16.47 11.55
CA LYS A 146 4.98 15.92 10.37
C LYS A 146 5.60 14.61 9.88
N THR A 147 6.70 14.19 10.54
CA THR A 147 7.39 12.94 10.33
C THR A 147 7.79 12.33 11.68
N GLY A 148 8.10 11.04 11.71
CA GLY A 148 8.63 10.36 12.89
C GLY A 148 7.61 10.00 13.96
N GLY A 149 6.34 9.71 13.59
CA GLY A 149 5.27 9.32 14.51
C GLY A 149 5.01 7.82 14.58
N ALA A 150 5.90 6.98 14.02
CA ALA A 150 5.66 5.54 13.94
C ALA A 150 5.48 4.87 15.31
N SER A 151 6.16 5.34 16.36
CA SER A 151 6.00 4.78 17.71
C SER A 151 4.63 5.07 18.28
N GLU A 152 4.14 6.29 18.14
CA GLU A 152 2.82 6.71 18.61
C GLU A 152 1.70 6.00 17.84
N PHE A 153 1.88 5.82 16.52
CA PHE A 153 0.92 5.09 15.70
C PHE A 153 0.90 3.59 16.03
N LEU A 154 2.06 2.97 16.27
CA LEU A 154 2.12 1.58 16.72
C LEU A 154 1.39 1.40 18.07
N GLU A 155 1.57 2.32 19.01
CA GLU A 155 0.87 2.30 20.29
C GLU A 155 -0.64 2.51 20.11
N CYS A 156 -1.07 3.42 19.23
CA CYS A 156 -2.47 3.61 18.86
C CYS A 156 -3.10 2.31 18.30
N LEU A 157 -2.39 1.62 17.40
CA LEU A 157 -2.84 0.33 16.86
C LEU A 157 -3.02 -0.71 17.97
N LYS A 158 -2.06 -0.80 18.90
CA LYS A 158 -2.06 -1.80 19.99
C LYS A 158 -3.12 -1.52 21.06
N THR A 159 -3.34 -0.26 21.41
CA THR A 159 -4.09 0.09 22.62
C THR A 159 -5.42 0.78 22.37
N GLU A 160 -5.66 1.30 21.16
CA GLU A 160 -6.92 1.95 20.80
C GLU A 160 -7.67 1.22 19.70
N ILE A 161 -7.05 1.03 18.52
CA ILE A 161 -7.72 0.44 17.35
C ILE A 161 -8.01 -1.05 17.55
N THR A 162 -7.00 -1.84 17.93
CA THR A 162 -7.20 -3.29 18.12
C THR A 162 -8.20 -3.61 19.23
N PRO A 163 -8.14 -3.02 20.43
CA PRO A 163 -9.15 -3.27 21.46
C PRO A 163 -10.58 -2.87 21.05
N PHE A 164 -10.72 -1.81 20.24
CA PHE A 164 -12.01 -1.46 19.66
C PHE A 164 -12.53 -2.58 18.76
N LEU A 165 -11.69 -3.11 17.87
CA LEU A 165 -12.06 -4.18 16.93
C LEU A 165 -12.35 -5.49 17.68
N ASP A 166 -11.51 -5.89 18.64
CA ASP A 166 -11.69 -7.10 19.44
C ASP A 166 -13.01 -7.07 20.25
N LYS A 167 -13.45 -5.88 20.66
CA LYS A 167 -14.73 -5.68 21.35
C LYS A 167 -15.94 -5.85 20.43
N HIS A 168 -15.83 -5.43 19.18
CA HIS A 168 -16.98 -5.35 18.25
C HIS A 168 -17.07 -6.54 17.30
N TYR A 169 -15.95 -7.24 17.05
CA TYR A 169 -15.83 -8.29 16.06
C TYR A 169 -15.22 -9.55 16.64
N LYS A 170 -15.40 -10.67 15.96
CA LYS A 170 -14.85 -11.97 16.34
C LYS A 170 -13.41 -12.11 15.83
N THR A 171 -12.50 -11.32 16.37
CA THR A 171 -11.06 -11.38 16.08
C THR A 171 -10.35 -12.35 17.05
N ASP A 172 -9.22 -12.90 16.63
CA ASP A 172 -8.30 -13.65 17.47
C ASP A 172 -6.96 -12.93 17.65
N THR A 173 -6.00 -13.59 18.28
CA THR A 173 -4.66 -13.02 18.50
C THR A 173 -3.73 -13.16 17.31
N ASN A 174 -4.15 -13.80 16.24
CA ASN A 174 -3.38 -13.94 15.00
C ASN A 174 -3.55 -12.67 14.15
N ARG A 175 -2.70 -11.69 14.40
CA ARG A 175 -2.78 -10.35 13.84
C ARG A 175 -1.73 -10.16 12.76
N GLY A 176 -2.17 -9.80 11.56
CA GLY A 176 -1.29 -9.41 10.46
C GLY A 176 -1.34 -7.91 10.19
N ILE A 177 -0.24 -7.38 9.66
CA ILE A 177 -0.15 -6.01 9.19
C ILE A 177 0.56 -5.95 7.85
N THR A 178 0.07 -5.13 6.94
CA THR A 178 0.69 -4.96 5.62
C THR A 178 0.60 -3.51 5.15
N GLY A 179 1.63 -3.07 4.45
CA GLY A 179 1.69 -1.75 3.85
C GLY A 179 2.68 -1.67 2.69
N HIS A 180 2.52 -0.62 1.90
CA HIS A 180 3.35 -0.32 0.73
C HIS A 180 4.05 1.03 0.90
N SER A 181 5.29 1.16 0.42
CA SER A 181 6.06 2.41 0.46
C SER A 181 6.35 2.85 1.91
N TYR A 182 5.90 4.02 2.36
CA TYR A 182 5.97 4.39 3.79
C TYR A 182 5.16 3.44 4.67
N GLY A 183 4.02 2.88 4.18
CA GLY A 183 3.32 1.82 4.88
C GLY A 183 4.19 0.55 5.02
N GLY A 184 5.00 0.23 4.01
CA GLY A 184 6.01 -0.84 4.08
C GLY A 184 7.13 -0.53 5.08
N LEU A 185 7.59 0.72 5.15
CA LEU A 185 8.55 1.19 6.17
C LEU A 185 7.99 1.00 7.58
N PHE A 186 6.73 1.43 7.80
CA PHE A 186 6.07 1.23 9.09
C PHE A 186 5.86 -0.25 9.40
N THR A 187 5.51 -1.08 8.41
CA THR A 187 5.36 -2.54 8.62
C THR A 187 6.69 -3.19 9.02
N ALA A 188 7.81 -2.78 8.41
CA ALA A 188 9.15 -3.21 8.83
C ALA A 188 9.51 -2.71 10.25
N TYR A 189 9.13 -1.48 10.58
CA TYR A 189 9.26 -0.93 11.94
C TYR A 189 8.45 -1.76 12.96
N ALA A 190 7.21 -2.10 12.63
CA ALA A 190 6.33 -2.89 13.49
C ALA A 190 6.87 -4.32 13.69
N LEU A 191 7.51 -4.93 12.70
CA LEU A 191 8.17 -6.23 12.85
C LEU A 191 9.20 -6.20 13.99
N ILE A 192 10.00 -5.13 14.07
CA ILE A 192 11.09 -5.00 15.02
C ILE A 192 10.60 -4.54 16.41
N ASN A 193 9.55 -3.72 16.48
CA ASN A 193 9.18 -2.98 17.69
C ASN A 193 7.81 -3.37 18.30
N SER A 194 7.09 -4.33 17.71
CA SER A 194 5.76 -4.71 18.24
C SER A 194 5.79 -5.79 19.33
N ASP A 195 6.95 -6.35 19.65
CA ASP A 195 7.13 -7.39 20.68
C ASP A 195 6.19 -8.59 20.48
N GLY A 196 6.03 -9.03 19.22
CA GLY A 196 5.17 -10.16 18.87
C GLY A 196 3.67 -9.85 18.94
N PHE A 197 3.27 -8.60 19.03
CA PHE A 197 1.84 -8.21 18.96
C PHE A 197 1.24 -8.55 17.60
N PHE A 198 1.98 -8.33 16.52
CA PHE A 198 1.70 -8.86 15.19
C PHE A 198 2.52 -10.11 14.94
N THR A 199 1.94 -11.08 14.24
CA THR A 199 2.57 -12.34 13.89
C THR A 199 2.63 -12.60 12.38
N ARG A 200 2.11 -11.67 11.56
CA ARG A 200 2.11 -11.76 10.10
C ARG A 200 2.39 -10.39 9.49
N PHE A 201 3.42 -10.32 8.65
CA PHE A 201 3.93 -9.05 8.11
C PHE A 201 4.02 -9.09 6.59
N GLY A 202 3.31 -8.17 5.92
CA GLY A 202 3.42 -7.94 4.47
C GLY A 202 4.18 -6.63 4.21
N ILE A 203 5.49 -6.70 4.05
CA ILE A 203 6.38 -5.55 3.86
C ILE A 203 6.59 -5.31 2.37
N ASN A 204 5.79 -4.45 1.76
CA ASN A 204 5.78 -4.26 0.31
C ASN A 204 6.46 -2.95 -0.08
N SER A 205 7.48 -3.01 -0.95
CA SER A 205 8.26 -1.86 -1.43
C SER A 205 8.61 -0.87 -0.32
N PRO A 206 9.21 -1.33 0.78
CA PRO A 206 9.43 -0.51 1.96
C PRO A 206 10.41 0.62 1.69
N SER A 207 10.07 1.84 2.12
CA SER A 207 10.94 3.03 2.00
C SER A 207 12.10 3.00 3.00
N LEU A 208 12.88 1.91 3.02
CA LEU A 208 13.99 1.68 3.96
C LEU A 208 15.15 2.67 3.82
N TYR A 209 15.19 3.44 2.72
CA TYR A 209 16.14 4.54 2.53
C TYR A 209 15.86 5.74 3.45
N TRP A 210 14.72 5.75 4.18
CA TRP A 210 14.34 6.83 5.09
C TRP A 210 15.46 7.17 6.06
N MET A 211 15.76 8.49 6.18
CA MET A 211 16.80 9.03 7.08
C MET A 211 18.13 8.26 6.98
N ASN A 212 18.65 8.11 5.74
CA ASN A 212 19.89 7.39 5.44
C ASN A 212 19.89 5.95 5.97
N GLU A 213 18.81 5.20 5.73
CA GLU A 213 18.66 3.79 6.11
C GLU A 213 18.63 3.54 7.64
N GLU A 214 18.22 4.51 8.46
CA GLU A 214 18.26 4.40 9.93
C GLU A 214 17.56 3.13 10.46
N LEU A 215 16.35 2.81 9.93
CA LEU A 215 15.64 1.59 10.33
C LEU A 215 16.36 0.33 9.84
N LEU A 216 16.89 0.37 8.63
CA LEU A 216 17.64 -0.75 8.05
C LEU A 216 18.89 -1.06 8.87
N ASP A 217 19.64 -0.05 9.30
CA ASP A 217 20.83 -0.24 10.13
C ASP A 217 20.46 -0.82 11.51
N LYS A 218 19.37 -0.35 12.13
CA LYS A 218 18.85 -0.94 13.38
C LYS A 218 18.44 -2.40 13.19
N ALA A 219 17.77 -2.71 12.07
CA ALA A 219 17.36 -4.07 11.75
C ALA A 219 18.57 -5.00 11.54
N VAL A 220 19.56 -4.54 10.77
CA VAL A 220 20.80 -5.30 10.53
C VAL A 220 21.51 -5.59 11.86
N LEU A 221 21.61 -4.60 12.74
CA LEU A 221 22.20 -4.79 14.07
C LEU A 221 21.43 -5.83 14.88
N GLN A 222 20.09 -5.73 14.93
CA GLN A 222 19.21 -6.70 15.58
C GLN A 222 19.46 -8.12 15.06
N PHE A 223 19.49 -8.31 13.74
CA PHE A 223 19.59 -9.62 13.11
C PHE A 223 21.00 -10.24 13.23
N THR A 224 22.06 -9.42 13.32
CA THR A 224 23.44 -9.91 13.44
C THR A 224 23.86 -10.18 14.88
N GLU A 225 23.41 -9.37 15.83
CA GLU A 225 23.83 -9.48 17.24
C GLU A 225 22.96 -10.43 18.06
N ASN A 226 21.66 -10.53 17.75
CA ASN A 226 20.76 -11.38 18.48
C ASN A 226 20.62 -12.75 17.80
N LYS A 227 21.09 -13.82 18.47
CA LYS A 227 20.99 -15.19 17.98
C LYS A 227 19.62 -15.81 18.18
N THR A 228 18.79 -15.20 19.00
CA THR A 228 17.40 -15.64 19.27
C THR A 228 16.51 -14.40 19.33
N TRP A 229 15.29 -14.57 18.87
CA TRP A 229 14.27 -13.52 18.96
C TRP A 229 13.05 -14.13 19.67
N ASP A 230 12.78 -13.68 20.89
CA ASP A 230 11.69 -14.19 21.73
C ASP A 230 10.36 -13.54 21.34
N ILE A 231 9.85 -13.95 20.19
CA ILE A 231 8.51 -13.58 19.68
C ILE A 231 7.76 -14.85 19.27
N PRO A 232 6.42 -14.80 19.19
CA PRO A 232 5.63 -15.92 18.67
C PRO A 232 6.05 -16.33 17.25
N PRO A 233 5.68 -17.55 16.78
CA PRO A 233 5.85 -17.92 15.37
C PRO A 233 5.29 -16.85 14.45
N THR A 234 6.12 -16.36 13.53
CA THR A 234 5.86 -15.16 12.75
C THR A 234 6.11 -15.41 11.26
N ASN A 235 5.13 -15.07 10.43
CA ASN A 235 5.25 -15.15 8.97
C ASN A 235 5.56 -13.78 8.39
N VAL A 236 6.61 -13.69 7.59
CA VAL A 236 7.07 -12.45 6.97
C VAL A 236 7.13 -12.61 5.45
N TYR A 237 6.43 -11.74 4.75
CA TYR A 237 6.56 -11.60 3.30
C TYR A 237 7.11 -10.22 2.96
N ILE A 238 8.17 -10.18 2.15
CA ILE A 238 8.82 -8.92 1.73
C ILE A 238 8.87 -8.87 0.20
N SER A 239 8.54 -7.74 -0.40
CA SER A 239 8.61 -7.59 -1.85
C SER A 239 9.01 -6.20 -2.29
N VAL A 240 9.52 -6.11 -3.54
CA VAL A 240 9.84 -4.86 -4.23
C VAL A 240 9.69 -5.04 -5.73
N GLY A 241 9.40 -3.97 -6.47
CA GLY A 241 9.47 -3.94 -7.92
C GLY A 241 10.91 -3.73 -8.41
N GLY A 242 11.36 -4.54 -9.37
CA GLY A 242 12.73 -4.49 -9.91
C GLY A 242 13.08 -3.16 -10.60
N LYS A 243 12.06 -2.38 -11.00
CA LYS A 243 12.24 -1.05 -11.63
C LYS A 243 12.11 0.12 -10.64
N GLU A 244 12.15 -0.12 -9.33
CA GLU A 244 11.97 0.93 -8.32
C GLU A 244 13.21 1.80 -8.05
N GLY A 245 14.33 1.46 -8.62
CA GLY A 245 15.53 2.27 -8.54
C GLY A 245 16.51 1.86 -7.44
N LEU A 246 17.59 2.66 -7.36
CA LEU A 246 18.79 2.30 -6.59
C LEU A 246 18.62 2.39 -5.07
N ASP A 247 17.63 3.14 -4.59
CA ASP A 247 17.44 3.32 -3.14
C ASP A 247 16.50 2.26 -2.54
N MET A 248 15.56 1.74 -3.33
CA MET A 248 14.52 0.83 -2.84
C MET A 248 14.95 -0.64 -2.91
N VAL A 249 15.39 -1.08 -4.10
CA VAL A 249 15.69 -2.50 -4.35
C VAL A 249 16.86 -3.00 -3.50
N PRO A 250 18.03 -2.33 -3.46
CA PRO A 250 19.14 -2.77 -2.63
C PRO A 250 18.83 -2.78 -1.13
N ALA A 251 18.11 -1.75 -0.63
CA ALA A 251 17.74 -1.67 0.77
C ALA A 251 16.80 -2.81 1.18
N MET A 252 15.81 -3.14 0.36
CA MET A 252 14.91 -4.28 0.60
C MET A 252 15.65 -5.61 0.58
N ILE A 253 16.53 -5.83 -0.42
CA ILE A 253 17.34 -7.06 -0.50
C ILE A 253 18.26 -7.18 0.73
N LYS A 254 18.94 -6.10 1.12
CA LYS A 254 19.78 -6.06 2.31
C LYS A 254 19.00 -6.46 3.57
N PHE A 255 17.83 -5.85 3.79
CA PHE A 255 16.96 -6.19 4.92
C PHE A 255 16.57 -7.68 4.91
N SER A 256 16.16 -8.20 3.76
CA SER A 256 15.70 -9.59 3.61
C SER A 256 16.82 -10.60 3.85
N LEU A 257 18.02 -10.36 3.28
CA LEU A 257 19.16 -11.25 3.44
C LEU A 257 19.68 -11.31 4.89
N TYR A 258 19.74 -10.18 5.59
CA TYR A 258 20.16 -10.18 7.00
C TYR A 258 19.14 -10.88 7.90
N LEU A 259 17.84 -10.75 7.60
CA LEU A 259 16.80 -11.49 8.33
C LEU A 259 16.87 -12.99 8.04
N GLU A 260 17.16 -13.38 6.80
CA GLU A 260 17.34 -14.78 6.38
C GLU A 260 18.58 -15.40 7.04
N ASP A 261 19.73 -14.69 7.01
CA ASP A 261 20.99 -15.13 7.60
C ASP A 261 20.96 -15.24 9.13
N ALA A 262 20.01 -14.57 9.79
CA ALA A 262 19.82 -14.70 11.23
C ALA A 262 19.27 -16.07 11.65
N GLU A 263 18.67 -16.83 10.72
CA GLU A 263 18.16 -18.20 10.90
C GLU A 263 17.23 -18.37 12.13
N TYR A 264 16.39 -17.36 12.42
CA TYR A 264 15.43 -17.43 13.52
C TYR A 264 14.40 -18.55 13.29
N LYS A 265 14.34 -19.54 14.17
CA LYS A 265 13.48 -20.73 14.03
C LYS A 265 11.99 -20.43 14.08
N ASN A 266 11.61 -19.30 14.63
CA ASN A 266 10.24 -18.85 14.78
C ASN A 266 9.80 -17.85 13.70
N ILE A 267 10.63 -17.60 12.67
CA ILE A 267 10.29 -16.75 11.53
C ILE A 267 10.24 -17.60 10.26
N ASP A 268 9.09 -17.58 9.59
CA ASP A 268 8.95 -18.06 8.21
C ASP A 268 9.01 -16.85 7.28
N LEU A 269 10.15 -16.72 6.60
CA LEU A 269 10.44 -15.61 5.69
C LEU A 269 10.32 -16.04 4.24
N LYS A 270 9.56 -15.26 3.47
CA LYS A 270 9.59 -15.28 1.99
C LYS A 270 9.79 -13.87 1.47
N TRP A 271 10.61 -13.72 0.44
CA TRP A 271 10.78 -12.44 -0.22
C TRP A 271 10.88 -12.58 -1.74
N HIS A 272 10.53 -11.50 -2.47
CA HIS A 272 10.47 -11.52 -3.93
C HIS A 272 10.77 -10.15 -4.54
N VAL A 273 11.54 -10.14 -5.63
CA VAL A 273 11.70 -8.99 -6.53
C VAL A 273 10.88 -9.24 -7.78
N PHE A 274 9.93 -8.37 -8.06
CA PHE A 274 9.12 -8.44 -9.28
C PHE A 274 9.82 -7.67 -10.40
N ASP A 275 10.62 -8.34 -11.21
CA ASP A 275 11.59 -7.77 -12.17
C ASP A 275 11.02 -6.65 -13.05
N ASP A 276 9.81 -6.82 -13.56
CA ASP A 276 9.20 -5.89 -14.51
C ASP A 276 8.33 -4.80 -13.88
N GLU A 277 8.17 -4.81 -12.55
CA GLU A 277 7.28 -3.91 -11.85
C GLU A 277 7.99 -2.65 -11.35
N SER A 278 7.27 -1.53 -11.43
CA SER A 278 7.64 -0.24 -10.84
C SER A 278 7.00 -0.09 -9.46
N HIS A 279 7.35 0.97 -8.72
CA HIS A 279 6.80 1.29 -7.40
C HIS A 279 5.25 1.30 -7.33
N GLY A 280 4.60 1.78 -8.39
CA GLY A 280 3.13 1.81 -8.43
C GLY A 280 2.51 0.52 -8.94
N SER A 281 3.15 -0.17 -9.92
CA SER A 281 2.56 -1.35 -10.54
C SER A 281 2.77 -2.63 -9.71
N VAL A 282 3.81 -2.68 -8.88
CA VAL A 282 4.12 -3.83 -8.01
C VAL A 282 3.05 -4.10 -6.95
N LEU A 283 2.26 -3.11 -6.59
CA LEU A 283 1.23 -3.23 -5.56
C LEU A 283 0.31 -4.44 -5.79
N ARG A 284 -0.17 -4.64 -7.02
CA ARG A 284 -1.12 -5.73 -7.33
C ARG A 284 -0.52 -7.14 -7.21
N PRO A 285 0.62 -7.47 -7.85
CA PRO A 285 1.23 -8.79 -7.67
C PRO A 285 1.70 -9.02 -6.24
N SER A 286 2.23 -8.00 -5.54
CA SER A 286 2.62 -8.08 -4.13
C SER A 286 1.45 -8.44 -3.23
N LEU A 287 0.27 -7.88 -3.48
CA LEU A 287 -0.93 -8.08 -2.69
C LEU A 287 -1.38 -9.54 -2.69
N SER A 288 -1.48 -10.16 -3.87
CA SER A 288 -1.81 -11.59 -3.99
C SER A 288 -0.78 -12.46 -3.29
N ALA A 289 0.51 -12.17 -3.48
CA ALA A 289 1.60 -12.91 -2.85
C ALA A 289 1.59 -12.74 -1.33
N THR A 290 1.32 -11.52 -0.83
CA THR A 290 1.14 -11.24 0.60
C THR A 290 0.05 -12.13 1.21
N LEU A 291 -1.16 -12.13 0.62
CA LEU A 291 -2.27 -12.92 1.16
C LEU A 291 -1.99 -14.43 1.13
N LEU A 292 -1.41 -14.93 0.03
CA LEU A 292 -1.07 -16.34 -0.11
C LEU A 292 0.06 -16.76 0.84
N THR A 293 1.06 -15.92 1.07
CA THR A 293 2.15 -16.25 1.99
C THR A 293 1.71 -16.18 3.44
N LEU A 294 0.94 -15.14 3.80
CA LEU A 294 0.57 -14.94 5.20
C LEU A 294 -0.60 -15.81 5.65
N TYR A 295 -1.51 -16.19 4.75
CA TYR A 295 -2.77 -16.86 5.09
C TYR A 295 -3.10 -18.02 4.17
N GLY A 296 -2.18 -18.49 3.33
CA GLY A 296 -2.39 -19.65 2.44
C GLY A 296 -2.70 -20.92 3.23
N LYS A 297 -3.71 -21.68 2.80
CA LYS A 297 -3.98 -23.03 3.31
C LYS A 297 -3.00 -24.02 2.66
N GLU A 298 -2.48 -24.95 3.43
CA GLU A 298 -1.66 -26.08 2.95
C GLU A 298 -2.48 -27.03 2.06
#